data_f6c97a7a5c29316c0115a98b85ef4e54
#
_entry.id   f6c97a7a5c29316c0115a98b85ef4e54
#
_cell.length_a   1.000
_cell.length_b   1.000
_cell.length_c   1.000
_cell.angle_alpha   90.00
_cell.angle_beta   90.00
_cell.angle_gamma   90.00
#
_symmetry.space_group_name_H-M   'P 1'
#
loop_
_entity.id
_entity.type
_entity.pdbx_description
1 polymer ?
#
loop_
_entity_poly.entity_id
_entity_poly.type
_entity_poly.pdbx_seq_one_letter_code
_entity_poly.pdbx_strand_id
1 'polypeptide(L)'
;MSAHEVRLWARLKRLRDRGFHFRRQAPLEGYFLDFVCFARRLVVEVDGSQHADDRQAEHDLVRDKILARAGFKTLRITTAHINEDVGAVMDTIVVELEARPEFPTRPPAARASTLPVKGRESGGAA
;
A
#
# COMPACT_ATOMS: atom_id res chain seq x y z
N MET A 1 -13.06 -6.08 -8.98
CA MET A 1 -12.15 -6.74 -8.02
C MET A 1 -12.34 -8.23 -8.09
N SER A 2 -11.25 -8.99 -8.13
CA SER A 2 -11.34 -10.45 -8.22
C SER A 2 -11.77 -11.04 -6.87
N ALA A 3 -12.22 -12.30 -6.92
CA ALA A 3 -12.62 -12.98 -5.68
C ALA A 3 -11.46 -13.07 -4.69
N HIS A 4 -10.24 -13.24 -5.19
CA HIS A 4 -9.07 -13.29 -4.35
C HIS A 4 -8.81 -11.97 -3.65
N GLU A 5 -8.98 -10.86 -4.38
CA GLU A 5 -8.82 -9.54 -3.80
C GLU A 5 -9.89 -9.24 -2.76
N VAL A 6 -11.13 -9.66 -3.02
CA VAL A 6 -12.21 -9.49 -2.05
C VAL A 6 -11.89 -10.24 -0.77
N ARG A 7 -11.41 -11.47 -0.92
CA ARG A 7 -11.06 -12.31 0.24
C ARG A 7 -9.94 -11.69 1.06
N LEU A 8 -8.92 -11.20 0.37
CA LEU A 8 -7.81 -10.55 1.07
C LEU A 8 -8.25 -9.24 1.70
N TRP A 9 -9.03 -8.45 0.99
CA TRP A 9 -9.52 -7.18 1.51
C TRP A 9 -10.33 -7.37 2.79
N ALA A 10 -11.15 -8.41 2.86
CA ALA A 10 -11.94 -8.68 4.05
C ALA A 10 -11.04 -8.85 5.29
N ARG A 11 -9.85 -9.40 5.09
CA ARG A 11 -8.88 -9.56 6.19
C ARG A 11 -8.11 -8.29 6.45
N LEU A 12 -7.68 -7.59 5.38
CA LEU A 12 -6.88 -6.37 5.53
C LEU A 12 -7.63 -5.29 6.27
N LYS A 13 -8.91 -5.12 5.99
CA LYS A 13 -9.66 -4.04 6.65
C LYS A 13 -9.85 -4.29 8.14
N ARG A 14 -9.70 -5.53 8.60
CA ARG A 14 -9.75 -5.83 10.04
C ARG A 14 -8.52 -5.34 10.77
N LEU A 15 -7.42 -5.15 10.06
CA LEU A 15 -6.20 -4.64 10.68
C LEU A 15 -6.35 -3.21 11.17
N ARG A 16 -7.40 -2.54 10.76
CA ARG A 16 -7.73 -1.22 11.29
C ARG A 16 -7.80 -1.23 12.81
N ASP A 17 -8.32 -2.30 13.40
CA ASP A 17 -8.42 -2.42 14.85
C ASP A 17 -7.06 -2.48 15.52
N ARG A 18 -6.01 -2.81 14.75
CA ARG A 18 -4.64 -2.84 15.23
C ARG A 18 -3.85 -1.61 14.82
N GLY A 19 -4.51 -0.63 14.21
CA GLY A 19 -3.86 0.60 13.81
C GLY A 19 -3.29 0.58 12.39
N PHE A 20 -3.53 -0.47 11.61
CA PHE A 20 -3.05 -0.55 10.24
C PHE A 20 -4.20 -0.31 9.28
N HIS A 21 -4.18 0.84 8.62
CA HIS A 21 -5.28 1.24 7.75
C HIS A 21 -4.87 1.06 6.29
N PHE A 22 -5.54 0.12 5.62
CA PHE A 22 -5.31 -0.12 4.20
C PHE A 22 -6.38 0.55 3.36
N ARG A 23 -5.98 1.03 2.21
CA ARG A 23 -6.88 1.54 1.19
C ARG A 23 -6.75 0.65 -0.04
N ARG A 24 -7.88 0.36 -0.67
CA ARG A 24 -7.88 -0.46 -1.87
C ARG A 24 -7.94 0.43 -3.09
N GLN A 25 -7.36 -0.06 -4.18
CA GLN A 25 -7.35 0.65 -5.46
C GLN A 25 -6.89 2.08 -5.27
N ALA A 26 -5.77 2.23 -4.58
CA ALA A 26 -5.27 3.55 -4.21
C ALA A 26 -4.36 4.11 -5.28
N PRO A 27 -4.55 5.36 -5.68
CA PRO A 27 -3.63 6.00 -6.61
C PRO A 27 -2.34 6.39 -5.90
N LEU A 28 -1.21 6.06 -6.52
CA LEU A 28 0.10 6.40 -5.98
C LEU A 28 1.10 6.44 -7.12
N GLU A 29 1.79 7.56 -7.26
CA GLU A 29 2.83 7.75 -8.28
C GLU A 29 2.35 7.43 -9.70
N GLY A 30 1.09 7.75 -10.00
CA GLY A 30 0.53 7.50 -11.32
C GLY A 30 -0.01 6.10 -11.53
N TYR A 31 0.03 5.26 -10.52
CA TYR A 31 -0.50 3.89 -10.60
C TYR A 31 -1.69 3.73 -9.67
N PHE A 32 -2.55 2.76 -10.01
CA PHE A 32 -3.60 2.34 -9.09
C PHE A 32 -3.17 1.01 -8.51
N LEU A 33 -2.96 0.99 -7.21
CA LEU A 33 -2.42 -0.17 -6.52
C LEU A 33 -3.52 -0.89 -5.75
N ASP A 34 -3.42 -2.22 -5.69
CA ASP A 34 -4.49 -3.01 -5.10
C ASP A 34 -4.77 -2.60 -3.65
N PHE A 35 -3.75 -2.59 -2.82
CA PHE A 35 -3.90 -2.21 -1.41
C PHE A 35 -2.68 -1.44 -0.95
N VAL A 36 -2.90 -0.36 -0.23
CA VAL A 36 -1.80 0.47 0.27
C VAL A 36 -2.05 0.85 1.71
N CYS A 37 -1.05 0.66 2.55
CA CYS A 37 -1.03 1.19 3.90
C CYS A 37 -0.05 2.37 3.90
N PHE A 38 -0.58 3.57 3.82
CA PHE A 38 0.25 4.76 3.69
C PHE A 38 1.08 5.03 4.95
N ALA A 39 0.52 4.75 6.12
CA ALA A 39 1.24 5.00 7.36
C ALA A 39 2.49 4.14 7.49
N ARG A 40 2.49 2.98 6.88
CA ARG A 40 3.66 2.08 6.93
C ARG A 40 4.38 2.00 5.60
N ARG A 41 3.89 2.71 4.59
CA ARG A 41 4.46 2.73 3.25
C ARG A 41 4.62 1.34 2.67
N LEU A 42 3.57 0.56 2.81
CA LEU A 42 3.52 -0.81 2.31
C LEU A 42 2.45 -0.93 1.25
N VAL A 43 2.83 -1.49 0.10
CA VAL A 43 1.93 -1.80 -0.99
C VAL A 43 1.76 -3.31 -1.04
N VAL A 44 0.53 -3.79 -1.12
CA VAL A 44 0.24 -5.22 -1.29
C VAL A 44 -0.46 -5.39 -2.62
N GLU A 45 0.14 -6.20 -3.50
CA GLU A 45 -0.41 -6.47 -4.83
C GLU A 45 -0.76 -7.94 -4.94
N VAL A 46 -1.94 -8.23 -5.49
CA VAL A 46 -2.36 -9.59 -5.73
C VAL A 46 -1.97 -9.96 -7.16
N ASP A 47 -1.10 -10.94 -7.28
CA ASP A 47 -0.62 -11.39 -8.58
C ASP A 47 -1.34 -12.67 -8.97
N GLY A 48 -2.30 -12.55 -9.89
CA GLY A 48 -3.03 -13.69 -10.39
C GLY A 48 -2.47 -14.25 -11.67
N SER A 49 -1.48 -13.57 -12.23
CA SER A 49 -0.95 -13.97 -13.51
C SER A 49 -0.01 -15.15 -13.36
N GLN A 50 -0.26 -16.19 -14.13
CA GLN A 50 0.64 -17.31 -14.21
C GLN A 50 1.59 -17.18 -15.38
N HIS A 51 1.39 -16.13 -16.15
CA HIS A 51 2.20 -15.87 -17.32
C HIS A 51 2.85 -14.52 -17.14
N ALA A 52 3.99 -14.53 -16.50
CA ALA A 52 4.81 -13.35 -16.49
C ALA A 52 5.57 -13.34 -17.79
N ASP A 53 5.14 -12.56 -18.77
CA ASP A 53 5.99 -12.37 -19.92
C ASP A 53 7.03 -11.30 -19.56
N ASP A 54 8.06 -11.20 -20.39
CA ASP A 54 9.17 -10.29 -20.10
C ASP A 54 8.71 -8.84 -19.99
N ARG A 55 7.72 -8.48 -20.78
CA ARG A 55 7.22 -7.13 -20.81
C ARG A 55 6.53 -6.78 -19.49
N GLN A 56 5.75 -7.71 -18.97
CA GLN A 56 5.07 -7.51 -17.69
C GLN A 56 6.10 -7.39 -16.56
N ALA A 57 7.12 -8.24 -16.59
CA ALA A 57 8.18 -8.21 -15.59
C ALA A 57 8.93 -6.88 -15.60
N GLU A 58 9.17 -6.33 -16.79
CA GLU A 58 9.84 -5.04 -16.91
C GLU A 58 8.97 -3.91 -16.33
N HIS A 59 7.69 -3.92 -16.64
CA HIS A 59 6.77 -2.93 -16.11
C HIS A 59 6.71 -2.97 -14.59
N ASP A 60 6.68 -4.18 -14.02
CA ASP A 60 6.65 -4.35 -12.58
C ASP A 60 7.93 -3.84 -11.95
N LEU A 61 9.06 -4.08 -12.59
CA LEU A 61 10.34 -3.64 -12.07
C LEU A 61 10.44 -2.11 -12.05
N VAL A 62 10.00 -1.47 -13.13
CA VAL A 62 10.00 -0.02 -13.21
C VAL A 62 9.07 0.57 -12.15
N ARG A 63 7.88 0.01 -12.03
CA ARG A 63 6.92 0.47 -11.03
C ARG A 63 7.48 0.32 -9.63
N ASP A 64 8.08 -0.83 -9.33
CA ASP A 64 8.64 -1.07 -8.00
C ASP A 64 9.74 -0.07 -7.67
N LYS A 65 10.55 0.28 -8.65
CA LYS A 65 11.61 1.27 -8.44
C LYS A 65 11.05 2.65 -8.14
N ILE A 66 10.00 3.03 -8.86
CA ILE A 66 9.35 4.32 -8.63
C ILE A 66 8.75 4.36 -7.22
N LEU A 67 8.08 3.29 -6.83
CA LEU A 67 7.47 3.20 -5.51
C LEU A 67 8.54 3.18 -4.42
N ALA A 68 9.65 2.48 -4.67
CA ALA A 68 10.74 2.43 -3.70
C ALA A 68 11.35 3.80 -3.49
N ARG A 69 11.48 4.60 -4.54
CA ARG A 69 11.98 5.97 -4.41
C ARG A 69 11.05 6.83 -3.57
N ALA A 70 9.76 6.54 -3.62
CA ALA A 70 8.79 7.23 -2.80
C ALA A 70 8.75 6.69 -1.36
N GLY A 71 9.57 5.69 -1.07
CA GLY A 71 9.66 5.12 0.28
C GLY A 71 8.75 3.95 0.52
N PHE A 72 8.12 3.40 -0.52
CA PHE A 72 7.17 2.30 -0.38
C PHE A 72 7.80 0.98 -0.74
N LYS A 73 7.43 -0.06 0.01
CA LYS A 73 7.81 -1.43 -0.30
C LYS A 73 6.62 -2.14 -0.91
N THR A 74 6.86 -2.93 -1.94
CA THR A 74 5.80 -3.71 -2.58
C THR A 74 5.92 -5.17 -2.17
N LEU A 75 4.81 -5.71 -1.68
CA LEU A 75 4.72 -7.11 -1.30
C LEU A 75 3.72 -7.77 -2.26
N ARG A 76 4.19 -8.76 -3.02
CA ARG A 76 3.34 -9.46 -3.97
C ARG A 76 2.85 -10.76 -3.40
N ILE A 77 1.54 -10.92 -3.42
CA ILE A 77 0.86 -12.11 -2.90
C ILE A 77 0.19 -12.80 -4.08
N THR A 78 0.46 -14.07 -4.26
CA THR A 78 -0.15 -14.81 -5.36
C THR A 78 -1.56 -15.26 -4.97
N THR A 79 -2.40 -15.45 -5.99
CA THR A 79 -3.73 -15.99 -5.77
C THR A 79 -3.66 -17.40 -5.19
N ALA A 80 -2.62 -18.16 -5.57
CA ALA A 80 -2.42 -19.50 -5.02
C ALA A 80 -2.20 -19.43 -3.51
N HIS A 81 -1.39 -18.50 -3.04
CA HIS A 81 -1.16 -18.34 -1.60
C HIS A 81 -2.44 -17.97 -0.87
N ILE A 82 -3.25 -17.11 -1.46
CA ILE A 82 -4.52 -16.72 -0.84
C ILE A 82 -5.45 -17.93 -0.74
N ASN A 83 -5.50 -18.75 -1.79
CA ASN A 83 -6.33 -19.94 -1.79
C ASN A 83 -5.85 -21.00 -0.79
N GLU A 84 -4.54 -21.16 -0.70
CA GLU A 84 -3.97 -22.21 0.15
C GLU A 84 -4.05 -21.86 1.62
N ASP A 85 -3.68 -20.64 1.98
CA ASP A 85 -3.64 -20.25 3.37
C ASP A 85 -3.62 -18.73 3.50
N VAL A 86 -4.79 -18.16 3.54
CA VAL A 86 -4.91 -16.71 3.66
C VAL A 86 -4.39 -16.24 5.04
N GLY A 87 -4.44 -17.11 6.04
CA GLY A 87 -3.90 -16.80 7.36
C GLY A 87 -2.38 -16.57 7.31
N ALA A 88 -1.68 -17.45 6.59
CA ALA A 88 -0.23 -17.29 6.43
C ALA A 88 0.10 -16.03 5.66
N VAL A 89 -0.72 -15.70 4.66
CA VAL A 89 -0.56 -14.45 3.91
C VAL A 89 -0.68 -13.27 4.86
N MET A 90 -1.70 -13.29 5.73
CA MET A 90 -1.90 -12.20 6.69
C MET A 90 -0.75 -12.09 7.67
N ASP A 91 -0.22 -13.23 8.13
CA ASP A 91 0.94 -13.22 9.02
C ASP A 91 2.14 -12.53 8.37
N THR A 92 2.38 -12.85 7.11
CA THR A 92 3.46 -12.22 6.36
C THR A 92 3.27 -10.70 6.26
N ILE A 93 2.05 -10.29 5.97
CA ILE A 93 1.74 -8.87 5.84
C ILE A 93 1.92 -8.15 7.18
N VAL A 94 1.45 -8.75 8.27
CA VAL A 94 1.56 -8.14 9.59
C VAL A 94 3.03 -8.03 10.03
N VAL A 95 3.80 -9.06 9.79
CA VAL A 95 5.23 -9.03 10.09
C VAL A 95 5.90 -7.88 9.36
N GLU A 96 5.56 -7.71 8.09
CA GLU A 96 6.13 -6.63 7.31
C GLU A 96 5.70 -5.26 7.82
N LEU A 97 4.42 -5.12 8.17
CA LEU A 97 3.90 -3.86 8.71
C LEU A 97 4.62 -3.48 10.01
N GLU A 98 4.81 -4.46 10.89
CA GLU A 98 5.44 -4.20 12.17
C GLU A 98 6.92 -3.92 12.05
N ALA A 99 7.55 -4.43 11.01
CA ALA A 99 8.96 -4.18 10.77
C ALA A 99 9.23 -2.79 10.18
N ARG A 100 8.22 -2.14 9.65
CA ARG A 100 8.38 -0.84 9.02
C ARG A 100 8.04 0.26 10.02
N PRO A 101 8.76 1.39 9.97
CA PRO A 101 8.43 2.51 10.85
C PRO A 101 7.11 3.13 10.45
N GLU A 102 6.46 3.76 11.41
CA GLU A 102 5.25 4.49 11.14
C GLU A 102 5.60 5.84 10.55
N PHE A 103 4.97 6.17 9.43
CA PHE A 103 5.16 7.46 8.78
C PHE A 103 3.93 8.33 9.02
N PRO A 104 4.11 9.64 9.23
CA PRO A 104 2.95 10.51 9.35
C PRO A 104 2.18 10.52 8.02
N THR A 105 0.87 10.34 8.12
CA THR A 105 0.01 10.42 6.96
C THR A 105 -0.77 11.71 7.04
N ARG A 106 -0.67 12.50 5.99
CA ARG A 106 -1.44 13.71 5.89
C ARG A 106 -2.33 13.62 4.68
N PRO A 107 -3.56 14.03 4.80
CA PRO A 107 -4.41 14.10 3.61
C PRO A 107 -3.75 14.99 2.58
N PRO A 108 -3.74 14.61 1.32
CA PRO A 108 -3.10 15.43 0.30
C PRO A 108 -3.63 16.85 0.25
N ALA A 109 -4.90 17.02 0.55
CA ALA A 109 -5.52 18.32 0.55
C ALA A 109 -5.03 19.21 1.68
N ALA A 110 -4.49 18.63 2.72
CA ALA A 110 -4.00 19.42 3.84
C ALA A 110 -2.71 20.11 3.52
N ARG A 111 -2.18 19.83 2.41
CA ARG A 111 -1.01 20.49 2.02
C ARG A 111 -1.29 21.70 1.41
N ALA A 112 -1.97 22.02 1.74
CA ALA A 112 -2.24 23.00 1.21
C ALA A 112 -2.12 23.97 1.76
N SER A 113 -1.98 23.38 2.02
CA SER A 113 -1.80 24.09 2.42
C SER A 113 -1.51 24.55 2.76
N THR A 114 -1.30 24.63 2.80
CA THR A 114 -0.89 25.19 3.39
C THR A 114 -0.64 25.63 3.63
N LEU A 115 -0.37 25.84 3.67
CA LEU A 115 -0.02 26.53 4.28
C LEU A 115 0.09 26.97 4.53
N PRO A 116 0.33 27.21 4.46
CA PRO A 116 0.58 27.91 5.11
C PRO A 116 0.54 28.23 5.58
N VAL A 117 0.63 28.27 5.54
CA VAL A 117 0.71 28.83 6.32
C VAL A 117 0.74 29.02 6.78
N LYS A 118 0.89 29.02 6.75
CA LYS A 118 1.00 29.48 7.53
C LYS A 118 0.99 29.52 7.97
N GLY A 119 0.93 29.42 7.69
CA GLY A 119 1.08 29.74 8.42
C GLY A 119 0.98 29.45 8.77
N ARG A 120 1.13 29.58 8.83
CA ARG A 120 1.19 29.62 9.59
C ARG A 120 1.21 29.33 9.93
N GLU A 121 1.37 29.34 9.52
CA GLU A 121 1.51 29.44 10.18
C GLU A 121 1.51 29.17 10.44
N SER A 122 1.63 29.30 10.19
CA SER A 122 1.74 29.36 10.74
C SER A 122 1.74 29.05 10.97
N GLY A 123 1.84 29.15 10.84
CA GLY A 123 1.98 29.28 11.31
C GLY A 123 1.94 28.90 11.35
N GLY A 124 2.02 29.00 11.23
CA GLY A 124 2.10 29.10 11.53
C GLY A 124 1.99 28.82 11.47
N ALA A 125 2.12 29.00 11.26
CA ALA A 125 2.11 29.07 11.40
C ALA A 125 2.01 29.01 11.39
N ALA A 126 2.18 29.19 11.33
CA ALA A 126 2.14 29.37 11.51
C ALA A 126 2.06 29.34 11.69
#